data_7a1b706764fdbafa699b6f384ae0e6db
#
_entry.id   7a1b706764fdbafa699b6f384ae0e6db
#
_cell.length_a   1.000
_cell.length_b   1.000
_cell.length_c   1.000
_cell.angle_alpha   90.00
_cell.angle_beta   90.00
_cell.angle_gamma   90.00
#
_symmetry.space_group_name_H-M   'P 1'
#
loop_
_entity.id
_entity.type
_entity.pdbx_description
1 polymer ?
#
loop_
_entity_poly.entity_id
_entity_poly.type
_entity_poly.pdbx_seq_one_letter_code
_entity_poly.pdbx_strand_id
1 'polypeptide(L)'
;MSPVRPPREFEDFLRRTGLVESVEVPLFTPLEGGVSSDIWKVDVADRAICVKRALAKLKVEGDWHAPVERNAFEVAWMQKAASIAPGSAPEILAHDPASGMFAMTYLDPADCKLWKSELRAGRAGPDFASRCGHVLGTIHRETAGDAEVAARFATDQIFHAIRLEPYLEATAACHADVAGRLHELSAITAANRIVLVHGDVSPKNILITADGPVFLDAE
;
A
#
# COMPACT_ATOMS: atom_id res chain seq x y z
N MET A 1 9.84 24.50 14.97
CA MET A 1 10.05 23.04 15.01
C MET A 1 11.32 22.73 14.24
N SER A 2 12.29 22.04 14.83
CA SER A 2 13.48 21.62 14.08
C SER A 2 13.04 20.62 12.98
N PRO A 3 13.59 20.70 11.76
CA PRO A 3 13.25 19.77 10.70
C PRO A 3 13.57 18.35 11.15
N VAL A 4 12.58 17.48 11.08
CA VAL A 4 12.78 16.05 11.34
C VAL A 4 13.67 15.52 10.22
N ARG A 5 14.89 15.08 10.56
CA ARG A 5 15.79 14.49 9.55
C ARG A 5 15.42 13.02 9.36
N PRO A 6 15.34 12.56 8.10
CA PRO A 6 15.16 11.14 7.83
C PRO A 6 16.39 10.35 8.31
N PRO A 7 16.26 9.06 8.61
CA PRO A 7 17.40 8.18 8.77
C PRO A 7 18.30 8.24 7.52
N ARG A 8 19.62 8.15 7.70
CA ARG A 8 20.61 8.24 6.60
C ARG A 8 20.34 7.23 5.48
N GLU A 9 19.80 6.08 5.82
CA GLU A 9 19.50 5.01 4.87
C GLU A 9 18.56 5.46 3.73
N PHE A 10 17.67 6.44 3.97
CA PHE A 10 16.78 6.99 2.91
C PHE A 10 17.57 7.79 1.87
N GLU A 11 18.48 8.64 2.32
CA GLU A 11 19.34 9.40 1.39
C GLU A 11 20.30 8.46 0.65
N ASP A 12 20.91 7.51 1.35
CA ASP A 12 21.82 6.51 0.75
C ASP A 12 21.09 5.66 -0.30
N PHE A 13 19.83 5.27 -0.05
CA PHE A 13 18.99 4.57 -1.03
C PHE A 13 18.76 5.41 -2.29
N LEU A 14 18.35 6.66 -2.14
CA LEU A 14 18.06 7.54 -3.29
C LEU A 14 19.32 7.81 -4.13
N ARG A 15 20.48 8.00 -3.50
CA ARG A 15 21.75 8.19 -4.20
C ARG A 15 22.18 6.92 -4.92
N ARG A 16 22.11 5.77 -4.26
CA ARG A 16 22.48 4.47 -4.83
C ARG A 16 21.62 4.08 -6.03
N THR A 17 20.35 4.47 -6.02
CA THR A 17 19.40 4.21 -7.12
C THR A 17 19.43 5.29 -8.22
N GLY A 18 20.26 6.34 -8.07
CA GLY A 18 20.37 7.43 -9.05
C GLY A 18 19.18 8.39 -9.06
N LEU A 19 18.31 8.32 -8.04
CA LEU A 19 17.17 9.24 -7.92
C LEU A 19 17.58 10.60 -7.35
N VAL A 20 18.74 10.70 -6.72
CA VAL A 20 19.35 11.94 -6.23
C VAL A 20 20.81 11.96 -6.65
N GLU A 21 21.23 12.99 -7.37
CA GLU A 21 22.63 13.18 -7.76
C GLU A 21 23.49 13.63 -6.57
N SER A 22 24.82 13.42 -6.68
CA SER A 22 25.77 13.73 -5.59
C SER A 22 25.79 15.19 -5.17
N VAL A 23 25.46 16.10 -6.10
CA VAL A 23 25.43 17.54 -5.89
C VAL A 23 24.06 18.05 -5.41
N GLU A 24 23.02 17.27 -5.50
CA GLU A 24 21.67 17.64 -5.09
C GLU A 24 21.48 17.50 -3.58
N VAL A 25 20.71 18.42 -3.01
CA VAL A 25 20.32 18.40 -1.58
C VAL A 25 18.83 18.10 -1.50
N PRO A 26 18.44 16.83 -1.22
CA PRO A 26 17.05 16.47 -1.10
C PRO A 26 16.41 17.05 0.16
N LEU A 27 15.19 17.57 0.04
CA LEU A 27 14.39 18.02 1.18
C LEU A 27 13.38 16.94 1.54
N PHE A 28 13.49 16.43 2.76
CA PHE A 28 12.61 15.39 3.26
C PHE A 28 11.48 15.95 4.12
N THR A 29 10.26 15.53 3.84
CA THR A 29 9.07 15.86 4.63
C THR A 29 8.39 14.54 5.03
N PRO A 30 8.22 14.22 6.32
CA PRO A 30 7.53 13.01 6.74
C PRO A 30 6.07 13.07 6.32
N LEU A 31 5.55 11.95 5.81
CA LEU A 31 4.14 11.80 5.50
C LEU A 31 3.45 11.00 6.60
N GLU A 32 2.32 11.53 7.08
CA GLU A 32 1.53 10.90 8.13
C GLU A 32 0.62 9.79 7.57
N GLY A 33 0.27 8.81 8.39
CA GLY A 33 -0.79 7.83 8.11
C GLY A 33 -0.35 6.37 7.97
N GLY A 34 0.95 6.08 7.88
CA GLY A 34 1.44 4.70 7.83
C GLY A 34 1.73 4.11 9.21
N VAL A 35 0.94 3.12 9.67
CA VAL A 35 1.27 2.35 10.90
C VAL A 35 2.33 1.28 10.65
N SER A 36 2.41 0.79 9.42
CA SER A 36 3.26 -0.32 9.00
C SER A 36 4.54 0.14 8.28
N SER A 37 4.68 1.44 8.00
CA SER A 37 5.79 1.97 7.19
C SER A 37 6.24 3.36 7.64
N ASP A 38 7.50 3.69 7.35
CA ASP A 38 8.00 5.06 7.31
C ASP A 38 7.83 5.59 5.89
N ILE A 39 7.18 6.73 5.74
CA ILE A 39 6.88 7.32 4.43
C ILE A 39 7.37 8.76 4.40
N TRP A 40 8.10 9.11 3.35
CA TRP A 40 8.67 10.43 3.18
C TRP A 40 8.38 10.98 1.78
N LYS A 41 7.93 12.23 1.73
CA LYS A 41 8.05 13.05 0.52
C LYS A 41 9.47 13.56 0.44
N VAL A 42 10.07 13.47 -0.74
CA VAL A 42 11.42 13.96 -1.02
C VAL A 42 11.35 14.91 -2.21
N ASP A 43 11.59 16.19 -1.96
CA ASP A 43 11.69 17.19 -3.00
C ASP A 43 13.15 17.26 -3.48
N VAL A 44 13.37 17.05 -4.78
CA VAL A 44 14.69 17.05 -5.45
C VAL A 44 14.57 17.86 -6.72
N ALA A 45 15.30 18.98 -6.80
CA ALA A 45 15.23 19.91 -7.91
C ALA A 45 13.77 20.35 -8.19
N ASP A 46 13.22 19.96 -9.34
CA ASP A 46 11.87 20.31 -9.83
C ASP A 46 10.84 19.17 -9.67
N ARG A 47 11.21 18.07 -8.99
CA ARG A 47 10.35 16.90 -8.81
C ARG A 47 10.18 16.50 -7.36
N ALA A 48 9.06 15.87 -7.05
CA ALA A 48 8.79 15.23 -5.77
C ALA A 48 8.70 13.70 -5.94
N ILE A 49 9.27 12.98 -4.99
CA ILE A 49 9.31 11.51 -4.92
C ILE A 49 8.69 11.09 -3.59
N CYS A 50 7.96 9.99 -3.56
CA CYS A 50 7.54 9.34 -2.32
C CYS A 50 8.46 8.14 -2.07
N VAL A 51 9.08 8.09 -0.87
CA VAL A 51 9.90 6.94 -0.45
C VAL A 51 9.23 6.27 0.71
N LYS A 52 9.08 4.94 0.62
CA LYS A 52 8.44 4.11 1.65
C LYS A 52 9.40 3.03 2.11
N ARG A 53 9.44 2.80 3.44
CA ARG A 53 10.17 1.71 4.07
C ARG A 53 9.25 0.91 4.97
N ALA A 54 9.18 -0.41 4.78
CA ALA A 54 8.43 -1.30 5.66
C ALA A 54 9.08 -1.38 7.05
N LEU A 55 8.26 -1.40 8.08
CA LEU A 55 8.69 -1.59 9.47
C LEU A 55 8.40 -3.03 9.92
N ALA A 56 9.38 -3.68 10.55
CA ALA A 56 9.18 -5.00 11.15
C ALA A 56 8.20 -4.95 12.33
N LYS A 57 8.25 -3.88 13.13
CA LYS A 57 7.30 -3.61 14.22
C LYS A 57 6.37 -2.47 13.82
N LEU A 58 5.06 -2.69 13.93
CA LEU A 58 4.04 -1.71 13.57
C LEU A 58 3.94 -0.59 14.64
N LYS A 59 3.57 0.62 14.19
CA LYS A 59 3.32 1.80 15.06
C LYS A 59 1.90 1.76 15.65
N VAL A 60 1.57 0.70 16.39
CA VAL A 60 0.26 0.50 17.03
C VAL A 60 0.43 0.19 18.51
N GLU A 61 -0.64 0.36 19.30
CA GLU A 61 -0.66 -0.13 20.67
C GLU A 61 -0.63 -1.66 20.66
N GLY A 62 0.40 -2.24 21.28
CA GLY A 62 0.63 -3.68 21.26
C GLY A 62 1.92 -4.08 20.54
N ASP A 63 2.33 -5.33 20.75
CA ASP A 63 3.54 -5.88 20.16
C ASP A 63 3.20 -6.62 18.85
N TRP A 64 2.93 -5.84 17.80
CA TRP A 64 2.52 -6.36 16.50
C TRP A 64 3.68 -6.31 15.51
N HIS A 65 3.99 -7.45 14.91
CA HIS A 65 5.06 -7.62 13.94
C HIS A 65 4.52 -8.08 12.60
N ALA A 66 5.14 -7.61 11.52
CA ALA A 66 4.83 -8.07 10.16
C ALA A 66 6.14 -8.21 9.36
N PRO A 67 6.23 -9.23 8.49
CA PRO A 67 7.40 -9.43 7.64
C PRO A 67 7.69 -8.20 6.78
N VAL A 68 8.94 -7.75 6.71
CA VAL A 68 9.33 -6.59 5.88
C VAL A 68 9.26 -6.89 4.39
N GLU A 69 9.30 -8.16 4.03
CA GLU A 69 9.18 -8.68 2.66
C GLU A 69 7.85 -8.30 2.00
N ARG A 70 6.79 -7.97 2.77
CA ARG A 70 5.52 -7.45 2.24
C ARG A 70 5.71 -6.24 1.33
N ASN A 71 6.75 -5.44 1.56
CA ASN A 71 7.12 -4.30 0.73
C ASN A 71 7.39 -4.70 -0.73
N ALA A 72 8.03 -5.85 -0.96
CA ALA A 72 8.27 -6.36 -2.31
C ALA A 72 6.97 -6.79 -3.01
N PHE A 73 6.00 -7.29 -2.26
CA PHE A 73 4.69 -7.65 -2.81
C PHE A 73 3.82 -6.43 -3.10
N GLU A 74 3.91 -5.38 -2.27
CA GLU A 74 3.28 -4.09 -2.56
C GLU A 74 3.80 -3.50 -3.88
N VAL A 75 5.12 -3.47 -4.08
CA VAL A 75 5.74 -3.03 -5.34
C VAL A 75 5.28 -3.89 -6.51
N ALA A 76 5.28 -5.21 -6.35
CA ALA A 76 4.85 -6.14 -7.39
C ALA A 76 3.37 -5.95 -7.76
N TRP A 77 2.51 -5.69 -6.76
CA TRP A 77 1.10 -5.41 -6.98
C TRP A 77 0.90 -4.13 -7.78
N MET A 78 1.56 -3.02 -7.38
CA MET A 78 1.47 -1.74 -8.09
C MET A 78 1.91 -1.88 -9.56
N GLN A 79 3.02 -2.57 -9.82
CA GLN A 79 3.50 -2.84 -11.18
C GLN A 79 2.51 -3.67 -11.99
N LYS A 80 1.94 -4.73 -11.39
CA LYS A 80 0.95 -5.59 -12.07
C LYS A 80 -0.35 -4.81 -12.33
N ALA A 81 -0.86 -4.08 -11.35
CA ALA A 81 -2.06 -3.25 -11.49
C ALA A 81 -1.89 -2.19 -12.58
N ALA A 82 -0.77 -1.46 -12.59
CA ALA A 82 -0.48 -0.45 -13.61
C ALA A 82 -0.34 -1.06 -15.01
N SER A 83 0.14 -2.29 -15.15
CA SER A 83 0.23 -2.99 -16.44
C SER A 83 -1.14 -3.38 -17.00
N ILE A 84 -2.13 -3.62 -16.13
CA ILE A 84 -3.51 -4.01 -16.52
C ILE A 84 -4.40 -2.76 -16.67
N ALA A 85 -4.29 -1.84 -15.72
CA ALA A 85 -5.07 -0.61 -15.66
C ALA A 85 -4.10 0.59 -15.46
N PRO A 86 -3.54 1.15 -16.54
CA PRO A 86 -2.62 2.28 -16.46
C PRO A 86 -3.19 3.43 -15.65
N GLY A 87 -2.36 4.03 -14.76
CA GLY A 87 -2.78 5.09 -13.85
C GLY A 87 -3.49 4.64 -12.59
N SER A 88 -3.71 3.33 -12.37
CA SER A 88 -4.38 2.81 -11.16
C SER A 88 -3.48 2.71 -9.94
N ALA A 89 -2.18 2.89 -10.07
CA ALA A 89 -1.20 2.89 -8.99
C ALA A 89 -0.07 3.89 -9.29
N PRO A 90 0.67 4.40 -8.27
CA PRO A 90 1.87 5.20 -8.51
C PRO A 90 2.92 4.42 -9.30
N GLU A 91 3.70 5.13 -10.11
CA GLU A 91 4.84 4.55 -10.81
C GLU A 91 5.97 4.22 -9.83
N ILE A 92 6.51 3.02 -9.90
CA ILE A 92 7.67 2.59 -9.11
C ILE A 92 8.93 3.10 -9.80
N LEU A 93 9.66 3.97 -9.12
CA LEU A 93 10.89 4.60 -9.61
C LEU A 93 12.14 3.79 -9.26
N ALA A 94 12.15 3.16 -8.07
CA ALA A 94 13.24 2.30 -7.62
C ALA A 94 12.73 1.35 -6.52
N HIS A 95 13.38 0.19 -6.39
CA HIS A 95 13.08 -0.79 -5.35
C HIS A 95 14.36 -1.49 -4.88
N ASP A 96 14.54 -1.57 -3.56
CA ASP A 96 15.62 -2.31 -2.91
C ASP A 96 15.03 -3.26 -1.86
N PRO A 97 14.77 -4.52 -2.24
CA PRO A 97 14.22 -5.53 -1.32
C PRO A 97 15.08 -5.77 -0.08
N ALA A 98 16.41 -5.62 -0.20
CA ALA A 98 17.32 -5.88 0.92
C ALA A 98 17.17 -4.88 2.06
N SER A 99 16.86 -3.62 1.74
CA SER A 99 16.59 -2.56 2.74
C SER A 99 15.11 -2.42 3.08
N GLY A 100 14.21 -3.12 2.37
CA GLY A 100 12.77 -2.97 2.49
C GLY A 100 12.28 -1.58 2.06
N MET A 101 12.98 -0.94 1.12
CA MET A 101 12.67 0.40 0.61
C MET A 101 12.25 0.39 -0.85
N PHE A 102 11.33 1.27 -1.19
CA PHE A 102 11.06 1.64 -2.58
C PHE A 102 10.73 3.12 -2.71
N ALA A 103 10.93 3.64 -3.92
CA ALA A 103 10.54 4.98 -4.32
C ALA A 103 9.47 4.90 -5.41
N MET A 104 8.51 5.79 -5.35
CA MET A 104 7.41 5.92 -6.31
C MET A 104 7.13 7.40 -6.60
N THR A 105 6.37 7.66 -7.65
CA THR A 105 5.89 9.02 -7.94
C THR A 105 5.13 9.57 -6.75
N TYR A 106 5.42 10.82 -6.39
CA TYR A 106 4.63 11.55 -5.40
C TYR A 106 3.37 12.10 -6.07
N LEU A 107 2.22 11.85 -5.46
CA LEU A 107 0.94 12.38 -5.92
C LEU A 107 0.60 13.60 -5.07
N ASP A 108 0.63 14.78 -5.70
CA ASP A 108 0.43 16.04 -4.99
C ASP A 108 -1.03 16.20 -4.54
N PRO A 109 -1.30 16.56 -3.27
CA PRO A 109 -2.64 16.84 -2.79
C PRO A 109 -3.37 17.97 -3.52
N ALA A 110 -2.65 18.81 -4.29
CA ALA A 110 -3.27 19.79 -5.17
C ALA A 110 -4.00 19.14 -6.35
N ASP A 111 -3.48 18.02 -6.85
CA ASP A 111 -3.99 17.31 -8.02
C ASP A 111 -4.83 16.08 -7.67
N CYS A 112 -4.72 15.59 -6.44
CA CYS A 112 -5.45 14.42 -5.98
C CYS A 112 -6.00 14.59 -4.57
N LYS A 113 -7.08 13.87 -4.26
CA LYS A 113 -7.74 13.94 -2.96
C LYS A 113 -7.87 12.57 -2.34
N LEU A 114 -7.61 12.47 -1.04
CA LEU A 114 -7.85 11.22 -0.33
C LEU A 114 -9.37 10.95 -0.25
N TRP A 115 -9.82 9.82 -0.78
CA TRP A 115 -11.25 9.47 -0.82
C TRP A 115 -11.89 9.46 0.57
N LYS A 116 -11.18 8.97 1.58
CA LYS A 116 -11.64 9.02 2.98
C LYS A 116 -11.99 10.45 3.43
N SER A 117 -11.20 11.44 3.04
CA SER A 117 -11.44 12.84 3.40
C SER A 117 -12.69 13.40 2.69
N GLU A 118 -12.87 13.05 1.41
CA GLU A 118 -14.04 13.44 0.64
C GLU A 118 -15.34 12.81 1.19
N LEU A 119 -15.30 11.52 1.56
CA LEU A 119 -16.40 10.83 2.21
C LEU A 119 -16.79 11.49 3.55
N ARG A 120 -15.80 11.80 4.39
CA ARG A 120 -16.05 12.50 5.67
C ARG A 120 -16.64 13.88 5.50
N ALA A 121 -16.33 14.54 4.40
CA ALA A 121 -16.87 15.85 4.05
C ALA A 121 -18.24 15.77 3.32
N GLY A 122 -18.83 14.58 3.20
CA GLY A 122 -20.12 14.36 2.52
C GLY A 122 -20.02 14.48 0.99
N ARG A 123 -18.83 14.52 0.42
CA ARG A 123 -18.63 14.64 -1.03
C ARG A 123 -18.38 13.27 -1.68
N ALA A 124 -19.24 12.31 -1.38
CA ALA A 124 -19.17 10.98 -1.97
C ALA A 124 -20.15 10.86 -3.15
N GLY A 125 -19.61 10.71 -4.35
CA GLY A 125 -20.41 10.35 -5.53
C GLY A 125 -20.37 8.83 -5.77
N PRO A 126 -21.50 8.17 -6.09
CA PRO A 126 -21.53 6.75 -6.44
C PRO A 126 -20.68 6.44 -7.67
N ASP A 127 -20.52 7.40 -8.58
CA ASP A 127 -19.73 7.25 -9.80
C ASP A 127 -18.25 6.94 -9.53
N PHE A 128 -17.67 7.57 -8.50
CA PHE A 128 -16.28 7.26 -8.14
C PHE A 128 -16.15 5.86 -7.55
N ALA A 129 -17.08 5.43 -6.72
CA ALA A 129 -17.11 4.05 -6.22
C ALA A 129 -17.25 3.03 -7.35
N SER A 130 -18.09 3.33 -8.35
CA SER A 130 -18.24 2.52 -9.57
C SER A 130 -16.93 2.42 -10.35
N ARG A 131 -16.19 3.54 -10.51
CA ARG A 131 -14.86 3.54 -11.15
C ARG A 131 -13.85 2.70 -10.37
N CYS A 132 -13.82 2.77 -9.03
CA CYS A 132 -12.99 1.91 -8.20
C CYS A 132 -13.32 0.43 -8.43
N GLY A 133 -14.61 0.07 -8.40
CA GLY A 133 -15.06 -1.30 -8.64
C GLY A 133 -14.71 -1.79 -10.05
N HIS A 134 -14.80 -0.91 -11.07
CA HIS A 134 -14.42 -1.26 -12.44
C HIS A 134 -12.92 -1.58 -12.56
N VAL A 135 -12.04 -0.75 -12.00
CA VAL A 135 -10.59 -0.98 -12.03
C VAL A 135 -10.23 -2.27 -11.31
N LEU A 136 -10.74 -2.49 -10.09
CA LEU A 136 -10.51 -3.73 -9.34
C LEU A 136 -11.06 -4.96 -10.07
N GLY A 137 -12.28 -4.87 -10.60
CA GLY A 137 -12.88 -5.94 -11.39
C GLY A 137 -12.07 -6.27 -12.65
N THR A 138 -11.44 -5.28 -13.27
CA THR A 138 -10.53 -5.51 -14.41
C THR A 138 -9.27 -6.24 -13.96
N ILE A 139 -8.63 -5.80 -12.85
CA ILE A 139 -7.45 -6.49 -12.29
C ILE A 139 -7.82 -7.95 -11.94
N HIS A 140 -8.94 -8.18 -11.28
CA HIS A 140 -9.41 -9.52 -10.92
C HIS A 140 -9.63 -10.39 -12.16
N ARG A 141 -10.30 -9.87 -13.19
CA ARG A 141 -10.57 -10.62 -14.43
C ARG A 141 -9.29 -11.01 -15.16
N GLU A 142 -8.34 -10.09 -15.28
CA GLU A 142 -7.08 -10.31 -16.00
C GLU A 142 -6.08 -11.19 -15.23
N THR A 143 -6.33 -11.44 -13.94
CA THR A 143 -5.47 -12.29 -13.10
C THR A 143 -6.18 -13.59 -12.66
N ALA A 144 -7.43 -13.81 -13.06
CA ALA A 144 -8.20 -14.99 -12.69
C ALA A 144 -7.58 -16.26 -13.26
N GLY A 145 -7.20 -17.20 -12.38
CA GLY A 145 -6.62 -18.48 -12.77
C GLY A 145 -5.20 -18.40 -13.35
N ASP A 146 -4.54 -17.25 -13.29
CA ASP A 146 -3.16 -17.07 -13.74
C ASP A 146 -2.18 -17.72 -12.74
N ALA A 147 -1.55 -18.83 -13.16
CA ALA A 147 -0.63 -19.61 -12.34
C ALA A 147 0.67 -18.86 -12.02
N GLU A 148 1.15 -17.96 -12.90
CA GLU A 148 2.35 -17.15 -12.65
C GLU A 148 2.06 -16.09 -11.61
N VAL A 149 0.91 -15.42 -11.70
CA VAL A 149 0.44 -14.48 -10.67
C VAL A 149 0.25 -15.19 -9.35
N ALA A 150 -0.41 -16.35 -9.32
CA ALA A 150 -0.61 -17.13 -8.10
C ALA A 150 0.72 -17.53 -7.45
N ALA A 151 1.72 -17.97 -8.22
CA ALA A 151 3.04 -18.31 -7.72
C ALA A 151 3.81 -17.08 -7.20
N ARG A 152 3.73 -15.94 -7.92
CA ARG A 152 4.41 -14.70 -7.51
C ARG A 152 3.83 -14.12 -6.23
N PHE A 153 2.53 -14.23 -6.01
CA PHE A 153 1.81 -13.69 -4.85
C PHE A 153 1.39 -14.76 -3.85
N ALA A 154 2.20 -15.78 -3.65
CA ALA A 154 2.00 -16.79 -2.61
C ALA A 154 2.29 -16.20 -1.21
N THR A 155 1.44 -15.26 -0.76
CA THR A 155 1.63 -14.41 0.43
C THR A 155 0.72 -14.78 1.59
N ASP A 156 0.23 -16.01 1.65
CA ASP A 156 -0.77 -16.46 2.64
C ASP A 156 -0.38 -16.15 4.08
N GLN A 157 0.88 -16.37 4.46
CA GLN A 157 1.36 -16.10 5.83
C GLN A 157 1.37 -14.60 6.13
N ILE A 158 1.74 -13.75 5.15
CA ILE A 158 1.70 -12.29 5.29
C ILE A 158 0.25 -11.85 5.44
N PHE A 159 -0.63 -12.26 4.53
CA PHE A 159 -2.05 -11.92 4.57
C PHE A 159 -2.73 -12.37 5.88
N HIS A 160 -2.40 -13.57 6.37
CA HIS A 160 -2.88 -14.03 7.68
C HIS A 160 -2.45 -13.07 8.79
N ALA A 161 -1.14 -12.77 8.90
CA ALA A 161 -0.59 -11.95 9.98
C ALA A 161 -1.09 -10.50 10.00
N ILE A 162 -1.44 -9.93 8.82
CA ILE A 162 -1.83 -8.51 8.72
C ILE A 162 -3.33 -8.30 8.47
N ARG A 163 -4.09 -9.36 8.13
CA ARG A 163 -5.53 -9.28 7.82
C ARG A 163 -6.39 -10.25 8.62
N LEU A 164 -6.12 -11.54 8.57
CA LEU A 164 -7.01 -12.52 9.20
C LEU A 164 -6.86 -12.52 10.72
N GLU A 165 -5.64 -12.61 11.21
CA GLU A 165 -5.35 -12.61 12.64
C GLU A 165 -5.84 -11.32 13.34
N PRO A 166 -5.44 -10.09 12.94
CA PRO A 166 -5.81 -8.88 13.67
C PRO A 166 -7.29 -8.52 13.58
N TYR A 167 -7.96 -8.83 12.45
CA TYR A 167 -9.34 -8.39 12.25
C TYR A 167 -10.37 -9.46 12.61
N LEU A 168 -10.09 -10.74 12.33
CA LEU A 168 -11.06 -11.81 12.54
C LEU A 168 -10.75 -12.63 13.79
N GLU A 169 -9.52 -13.13 13.93
CA GLU A 169 -9.18 -14.07 15.00
C GLU A 169 -8.99 -13.37 16.35
N ALA A 170 -8.35 -12.19 16.39
CA ALA A 170 -8.26 -11.39 17.60
C ALA A 170 -9.64 -10.89 18.06
N THR A 171 -10.54 -10.54 17.13
CA THR A 171 -11.92 -10.21 17.46
C THR A 171 -12.67 -11.40 17.98
N ALA A 172 -12.49 -12.60 17.40
CA ALA A 172 -13.09 -13.85 17.87
C ALA A 172 -12.66 -14.17 19.31
N ALA A 173 -11.39 -13.92 19.66
CA ALA A 173 -10.89 -14.13 21.02
C ALA A 173 -11.55 -13.21 22.07
N CYS A 174 -12.01 -12.01 21.64
CA CYS A 174 -12.69 -11.06 22.52
C CYS A 174 -14.23 -11.23 22.57
N HIS A 175 -14.82 -11.90 21.56
CA HIS A 175 -16.27 -11.99 21.36
C HIS A 175 -16.72 -13.45 21.13
N ALA A 176 -16.91 -14.18 22.24
CA ALA A 176 -17.24 -15.60 22.21
C ALA A 176 -18.55 -15.93 21.49
N ASP A 177 -19.52 -15.00 21.49
CA ASP A 177 -20.83 -15.13 20.84
C ASP A 177 -20.75 -15.20 19.32
N VAL A 178 -19.73 -14.61 18.70
CA VAL A 178 -19.51 -14.60 17.24
C VAL A 178 -18.23 -15.32 16.81
N ALA A 179 -17.46 -15.85 17.76
CA ALA A 179 -16.12 -16.44 17.52
C ALA A 179 -16.16 -17.54 16.44
N GLY A 180 -17.12 -18.47 16.53
CA GLY A 180 -17.26 -19.54 15.55
C GLY A 180 -17.45 -19.04 14.13
N ARG A 181 -18.26 -17.99 13.95
CA ARG A 181 -18.50 -17.39 12.63
C ARG A 181 -17.30 -16.62 12.10
N LEU A 182 -16.54 -15.94 12.97
CA LEU A 182 -15.32 -15.23 12.59
C LEU A 182 -14.21 -16.19 12.16
N HIS A 183 -14.04 -17.33 12.86
CA HIS A 183 -13.09 -18.37 12.45
C HIS A 183 -13.49 -19.04 11.12
N GLU A 184 -14.78 -19.30 10.92
CA GLU A 184 -15.29 -19.81 9.63
C GLU A 184 -14.99 -18.82 8.49
N LEU A 185 -15.23 -17.53 8.71
CA LEU A 185 -14.94 -16.47 7.72
C LEU A 185 -13.44 -16.39 7.42
N SER A 186 -12.57 -16.46 8.44
CA SER A 186 -11.12 -16.50 8.27
C SER A 186 -10.71 -17.68 7.36
N ALA A 187 -11.22 -18.89 7.65
CA ALA A 187 -10.92 -20.09 6.87
C ALA A 187 -11.42 -19.98 5.41
N ILE A 188 -12.64 -19.49 5.19
CA ILE A 188 -13.20 -19.28 3.84
C ILE A 188 -12.34 -18.29 3.06
N THR A 189 -11.96 -17.17 3.70
CA THR A 189 -11.14 -16.12 3.07
C THR A 189 -9.76 -16.68 2.69
N ALA A 190 -9.10 -17.38 3.59
CA ALA A 190 -7.78 -18.00 3.34
C ALA A 190 -7.82 -19.03 2.20
N ALA A 191 -8.93 -19.75 2.05
CA ALA A 191 -9.08 -20.76 1.00
C ALA A 191 -9.42 -20.20 -0.39
N ASN A 192 -9.87 -18.93 -0.48
CA ASN A 192 -10.35 -18.33 -1.72
C ASN A 192 -9.24 -17.58 -2.47
N ARG A 193 -8.47 -18.28 -3.30
CA ARG A 193 -7.27 -17.82 -4.02
C ARG A 193 -7.48 -17.83 -5.53
N ILE A 194 -8.42 -17.06 -6.03
CA ILE A 194 -8.82 -17.13 -7.45
C ILE A 194 -8.34 -15.97 -8.30
N VAL A 195 -7.97 -14.84 -7.68
CA VAL A 195 -7.52 -13.62 -8.36
C VAL A 195 -6.48 -12.88 -7.53
N LEU A 196 -5.76 -11.93 -8.14
CA LEU A 196 -4.91 -10.99 -7.41
C LEU A 196 -5.78 -9.96 -6.69
N VAL A 197 -5.75 -9.98 -5.37
CA VAL A 197 -6.45 -9.00 -4.53
C VAL A 197 -5.51 -7.88 -4.07
N HIS A 198 -6.06 -6.71 -3.75
CA HIS A 198 -5.31 -5.61 -3.16
C HIS A 198 -4.99 -5.84 -1.67
N GLY A 199 -5.82 -6.58 -0.98
CA GLY A 199 -5.67 -6.90 0.45
C GLY A 199 -6.24 -5.84 1.41
N ASP A 200 -6.23 -4.54 1.07
CA ASP A 200 -6.81 -3.46 1.89
C ASP A 200 -7.51 -2.39 1.04
N VAL A 201 -8.55 -2.77 0.32
CA VAL A 201 -9.40 -1.84 -0.42
C VAL A 201 -10.23 -1.02 0.54
N SER A 202 -9.71 0.13 0.92
CA SER A 202 -10.37 1.04 1.86
C SER A 202 -10.19 2.49 1.39
N PRO A 203 -11.15 3.40 1.71
CA PRO A 203 -11.03 4.80 1.28
C PRO A 203 -9.79 5.53 1.76
N LYS A 204 -9.08 5.03 2.77
CA LYS A 204 -7.81 5.59 3.24
C LYS A 204 -6.64 5.29 2.27
N ASN A 205 -6.80 4.28 1.42
CA ASN A 205 -5.79 3.79 0.48
C ASN A 205 -6.15 4.12 -0.97
N ILE A 206 -7.11 5.01 -1.21
CA ILE A 206 -7.57 5.38 -2.54
C ILE A 206 -7.52 6.89 -2.71
N LEU A 207 -6.81 7.34 -3.74
CA LEU A 207 -6.79 8.74 -4.16
C LEU A 207 -7.72 8.95 -5.34
N ILE A 208 -8.40 10.10 -5.32
CA ILE A 208 -9.24 10.59 -6.42
C ILE A 208 -8.35 11.48 -7.27
N THR A 209 -8.15 11.14 -8.54
CA THR A 209 -7.50 11.97 -9.54
C THR A 209 -8.44 12.32 -10.67
N ALA A 210 -8.03 13.21 -11.58
CA ALA A 210 -8.79 13.54 -12.80
C ALA A 210 -9.02 12.30 -13.67
N ASP A 211 -8.04 11.39 -13.74
CA ASP A 211 -8.06 10.21 -14.60
C ASP A 211 -8.76 9.01 -13.94
N GLY A 212 -8.87 8.98 -12.62
CA GLY A 212 -9.55 7.89 -11.93
C GLY A 212 -9.04 7.60 -10.52
N PRO A 213 -9.34 6.41 -9.99
CA PRO A 213 -8.83 5.99 -8.70
C PRO A 213 -7.36 5.55 -8.82
N VAL A 214 -6.55 5.98 -7.87
CA VAL A 214 -5.19 5.47 -7.66
C VAL A 214 -5.17 4.72 -6.34
N PHE A 215 -4.76 3.45 -6.39
CA PHE A 215 -4.70 2.56 -5.23
C PHE A 215 -3.31 2.59 -4.61
N LEU A 216 -3.25 2.69 -3.30
CA LEU A 216 -2.05 2.74 -2.47
C LEU A 216 -2.09 1.60 -1.45
N ASP A 217 -0.92 1.21 -0.94
CA ASP A 217 -0.81 0.34 0.25
C ASP A 217 -1.46 -1.04 0.03
N ALA A 218 -1.15 -1.67 -1.10
CA ALA A 218 -1.56 -3.05 -1.39
C ALA A 218 -0.76 -4.04 -0.53
N GLU A 219 -1.46 -5.02 0.07
CA GLU A 219 -0.86 -5.92 1.08
C GLU A 219 -1.27 -7.39 0.89
#